data_6c00131581ebe31386e5892701fe38ac
#
_entry.id   6c00131581ebe31386e5892701fe38ac
#
_cell.length_a   1.000
_cell.length_b   1.000
_cell.length_c   1.000
_cell.angle_alpha   90.00
_cell.angle_beta   90.00
_cell.angle_gamma   90.00
#
_symmetry.space_group_name_H-M   'P 1'
#
loop_
_entity.id
_entity.type
_entity.pdbx_description
1 polymer ?
#
loop_
_entity_poly.entity_id
_entity_poly.type
_entity_poly.pdbx_seq_one_letter_code
_entity_poly.pdbx_strand_id
1 'polypeptide(L)'
;VRLARELLDIRLTLEPWAAALAARQADAEDVAELRQLCREIESLIHAGENHLPQDEALHIRIARCTRNRVVPKLLPVVAYSVQLFGALNDARIYEETIETHRQIIDAIAAHDEEAARDAMYRHLSGNLRAIESAAADE
;
A
#
# COMPACT_ATOMS: atom_id res chain seq x y z
N VAL A 1 4.58 -3.75 18.33
CA VAL A 1 3.15 -3.74 17.97
C VAL A 1 2.54 -2.36 18.11
N ARG A 2 2.74 -1.68 19.22
CA ARG A 2 2.18 -0.33 19.43
C ARG A 2 2.65 0.67 18.37
N LEU A 3 3.94 0.72 18.08
CA LEU A 3 4.49 1.62 17.08
C LEU A 3 3.94 1.31 15.68
N ALA A 4 3.82 0.04 15.32
CA ALA A 4 3.25 -0.39 14.05
C ALA A 4 1.80 0.08 13.92
N ARG A 5 1.01 0.00 14.99
CA ARG A 5 -0.37 0.48 15.02
C ARG A 5 -0.45 2.01 14.84
N GLU A 6 0.39 2.75 15.56
CA GLU A 6 0.43 4.22 15.47
C GLU A 6 0.81 4.68 14.06
N LEU A 7 1.76 4.00 13.41
CA LEU A 7 2.13 4.27 12.03
C LEU A 7 0.98 3.97 11.06
N LEU A 8 0.24 2.87 11.28
CA LEU A 8 -0.91 2.55 10.45
C LEU A 8 -2.06 3.54 10.63
N ASP A 9 -2.26 4.09 11.82
CA ASP A 9 -3.26 5.14 12.04
C ASP A 9 -2.98 6.36 11.15
N ILE A 10 -1.72 6.76 11.03
CA ILE A 10 -1.31 7.85 10.14
C ILE A 10 -1.54 7.45 8.68
N ARG A 11 -1.16 6.25 8.29
CA ARG A 11 -1.35 5.75 6.94
C ARG A 11 -2.83 5.68 6.55
N LEU A 12 -3.69 5.23 7.45
CA LEU A 12 -5.14 5.19 7.24
C LEU A 12 -5.76 6.57 7.03
N THR A 13 -5.16 7.61 7.59
CA THR A 13 -5.58 8.99 7.38
C THR A 13 -5.07 9.54 6.06
N LEU A 14 -3.81 9.28 5.72
CA LEU A 14 -3.11 9.90 4.61
C LEU A 14 -3.29 9.16 3.28
N GLU A 15 -3.11 7.84 3.26
CA GLU A 15 -2.99 7.11 2.01
C GLU A 15 -4.29 6.90 1.25
N PRO A 16 -5.47 6.71 1.86
CA PRO A 16 -6.73 6.68 1.12
C PRO A 16 -7.01 7.99 0.38
N TRP A 17 -6.74 9.12 1.01
CA TRP A 17 -6.81 10.43 0.38
C TRP A 17 -5.81 10.56 -0.78
N ALA A 18 -4.58 10.12 -0.58
CA ALA A 18 -3.55 10.12 -1.63
C ALA A 18 -3.93 9.23 -2.81
N ALA A 19 -4.51 8.06 -2.56
CA ALA A 19 -4.99 7.16 -3.61
C ALA A 19 -6.11 7.80 -4.45
N ALA A 20 -7.03 8.53 -3.82
CA ALA A 20 -8.07 9.27 -4.54
C ALA A 20 -7.47 10.36 -5.43
N LEU A 21 -6.50 11.12 -4.93
CA LEU A 21 -5.79 12.12 -5.74
C LEU A 21 -5.01 11.47 -6.89
N ALA A 22 -4.37 10.33 -6.64
CA ALA A 22 -3.67 9.57 -7.69
C ALA A 22 -4.63 9.14 -8.79
N ALA A 23 -5.82 8.67 -8.44
CA ALA A 23 -6.86 8.32 -9.42
C ALA A 23 -7.27 9.51 -10.29
N ARG A 24 -7.30 10.71 -9.71
CA ARG A 24 -7.60 11.94 -10.46
C ARG A 24 -6.50 12.32 -11.44
N GLN A 25 -5.23 12.18 -11.04
CA GLN A 25 -4.09 12.79 -11.71
C GLN A 25 -3.24 11.81 -12.54
N ALA A 26 -3.34 10.51 -12.31
CA ALA A 26 -2.46 9.53 -12.94
C ALA A 26 -2.68 9.49 -14.47
N ASP A 27 -1.57 9.45 -15.20
CA ASP A 27 -1.58 9.24 -16.64
C ASP A 27 -1.27 7.76 -16.98
N ALA A 28 -1.24 7.43 -18.27
CA ALA A 28 -0.99 6.06 -18.73
C ALA A 28 0.39 5.54 -18.34
N GLU A 29 1.39 6.40 -18.31
CA GLU A 29 2.75 6.02 -17.87
C GLU A 29 2.78 5.67 -16.38
N ASP A 30 2.11 6.49 -15.55
CA ASP A 30 1.98 6.21 -14.12
C ASP A 30 1.34 4.84 -13.89
N VAL A 31 0.23 4.56 -14.56
CA VAL A 31 -0.48 3.29 -14.44
C VAL A 31 0.41 2.12 -14.86
N ALA A 32 1.16 2.26 -15.96
CA ALA A 32 2.09 1.23 -16.42
C ALA A 32 3.17 0.92 -15.37
N GLU A 33 3.74 1.93 -14.74
CA GLU A 33 4.73 1.76 -13.68
C GLU A 33 4.13 1.11 -12.42
N LEU A 34 2.93 1.52 -12.02
CA LEU A 34 2.23 0.90 -10.89
C LEU A 34 1.96 -0.59 -11.14
N ARG A 35 1.52 -0.94 -12.34
CA ARG A 35 1.28 -2.34 -12.70
C ARG A 35 2.56 -3.16 -12.72
N GLN A 36 3.66 -2.57 -13.18
CA GLN A 36 4.97 -3.24 -13.17
C GLN A 36 5.41 -3.55 -11.73
N LEU A 37 5.29 -2.60 -10.81
CA LEU A 37 5.61 -2.81 -9.40
C LEU A 37 4.72 -3.89 -8.78
N CYS A 38 3.44 -3.91 -9.11
CA CYS A 38 2.52 -4.94 -8.66
C CYS A 38 2.97 -6.34 -9.10
N ARG A 39 3.34 -6.49 -10.38
CA ARG A 39 3.82 -7.78 -10.91
C ARG A 39 5.10 -8.23 -10.22
N GLU A 40 6.02 -7.31 -9.94
CA GLU A 40 7.25 -7.60 -9.21
C GLU A 40 6.98 -8.10 -7.80
N ILE A 41 6.07 -7.43 -7.08
CA ILE A 41 5.66 -7.83 -5.73
C ILE A 41 5.04 -9.23 -5.74
N GLU A 42 4.13 -9.49 -6.67
CA GLU A 42 3.48 -10.81 -6.80
C GLU A 42 4.49 -11.92 -7.09
N SER A 43 5.43 -11.67 -8.01
CA SER A 43 6.50 -12.61 -8.33
C SER A 43 7.35 -12.94 -7.13
N LEU A 44 7.75 -11.93 -6.37
CA LEU A 44 8.58 -12.10 -5.17
C LEU A 44 7.84 -12.86 -4.08
N ILE A 45 6.57 -12.53 -3.85
CA ILE A 45 5.73 -13.24 -2.88
C ILE A 45 5.62 -14.73 -3.25
N HIS A 46 5.30 -15.02 -4.51
CA HIS A 46 5.15 -16.41 -4.97
C HIS A 46 6.47 -17.19 -4.94
N ALA A 47 7.59 -16.52 -5.09
CA ALA A 47 8.92 -17.13 -4.96
C ALA A 47 9.40 -17.26 -3.52
N GLY A 48 8.66 -16.74 -2.55
CA GLY A 48 9.08 -16.72 -1.14
C GLY A 48 10.23 -15.77 -0.87
N GLU A 49 10.42 -14.76 -1.72
CA GLU A 49 11.51 -13.79 -1.61
C GLU A 49 11.04 -12.49 -0.97
N ASN A 50 12.01 -11.68 -0.53
CA ASN A 50 11.71 -10.40 0.11
C ASN A 50 11.13 -9.39 -0.89
N HIS A 51 9.88 -8.98 -0.66
CA HIS A 51 9.15 -8.02 -1.51
C HIS A 51 9.00 -6.63 -0.86
N LEU A 52 9.51 -6.44 0.36
CA LEU A 52 9.30 -5.19 1.11
C LEU A 52 9.82 -3.94 0.41
N PRO A 53 11.01 -3.95 -0.24
CA PRO A 53 11.46 -2.78 -0.98
C PRO A 53 10.53 -2.40 -2.14
N GLN A 54 9.95 -3.38 -2.83
CA GLN A 54 9.02 -3.15 -3.93
C GLN A 54 7.65 -2.67 -3.41
N ASP A 55 7.19 -3.21 -2.28
CA ASP A 55 5.97 -2.74 -1.62
C ASP A 55 6.09 -1.26 -1.23
N GLU A 56 7.21 -0.90 -0.60
CA GLU A 56 7.54 0.49 -0.31
C GLU A 56 7.54 1.35 -1.57
N ALA A 57 8.19 0.89 -2.63
CA ALA A 57 8.27 1.59 -3.90
C ALA A 57 6.87 1.81 -4.52
N LEU A 58 5.96 0.85 -4.40
CA LEU A 58 4.60 0.97 -4.88
C LEU A 58 3.86 2.12 -4.18
N HIS A 59 3.90 2.18 -2.85
CA HIS A 59 3.26 3.25 -2.09
C HIS A 59 3.86 4.63 -2.41
N ILE A 60 5.16 4.70 -2.57
CA ILE A 60 5.87 5.92 -3.00
C ILE A 60 5.40 6.35 -4.38
N ARG A 61 5.27 5.41 -5.30
CA ARG A 61 4.84 5.73 -6.67
C ARG A 61 3.40 6.23 -6.73
N ILE A 62 2.50 5.65 -5.92
CA ILE A 62 1.13 6.15 -5.77
C ILE A 62 1.15 7.61 -5.27
N ALA A 63 1.95 7.90 -4.27
CA ALA A 63 2.09 9.25 -3.72
C ALA A 63 2.57 10.27 -4.78
N ARG A 64 3.48 9.86 -5.67
CA ARG A 64 3.94 10.70 -6.78
C ARG A 64 2.84 10.95 -7.82
N CYS A 65 1.96 9.99 -8.04
CA CYS A 65 0.82 10.14 -8.94
C CYS A 65 -0.15 11.23 -8.48
N THR A 66 -0.12 11.63 -7.22
CA THR A 66 -1.00 12.69 -6.70
C THR A 66 -0.71 14.07 -7.29
N ARG A 67 0.48 14.27 -7.84
CA ARG A 67 1.01 15.57 -8.27
C ARG A 67 1.09 16.62 -7.15
N ASN A 68 0.89 16.18 -5.90
CA ASN A 68 1.08 17.02 -4.73
C ASN A 68 2.53 16.90 -4.26
N ARG A 69 3.24 18.02 -4.16
CA ARG A 69 4.67 18.04 -3.83
C ARG A 69 5.00 17.68 -2.40
N VAL A 70 4.01 17.79 -1.51
CA VAL A 70 4.20 17.53 -0.07
C VAL A 70 4.04 16.04 0.23
N VAL A 71 3.06 15.38 -0.41
CA VAL A 71 2.73 13.97 -0.14
C VAL A 71 3.97 13.06 -0.19
N PRO A 72 4.83 13.13 -1.24
CA PRO A 72 6.02 12.28 -1.26
C PRO A 72 7.01 12.51 -0.11
N LYS A 73 6.99 13.68 0.52
CA LYS A 73 7.88 14.00 1.64
C LYS A 73 7.45 13.35 2.96
N LEU A 74 6.24 12.80 3.00
CA LEU A 74 5.71 12.07 4.15
C LEU A 74 6.01 10.56 4.08
N LEU A 75 6.69 10.12 3.03
CA LEU A 75 6.96 8.71 2.73
C LEU A 75 7.86 7.97 3.73
N PRO A 76 8.80 8.61 4.46
CA PRO A 76 9.57 7.87 5.46
C PRO A 76 8.69 7.14 6.48
N VAL A 77 7.50 7.69 6.77
CA VAL A 77 6.50 7.04 7.64
C VAL A 77 6.01 5.74 7.01
N VAL A 78 5.70 5.76 5.71
CA VAL A 78 5.24 4.58 4.96
C VAL A 78 6.32 3.50 4.93
N ALA A 79 7.55 3.88 4.56
CA ALA A 79 8.69 2.97 4.50
C ALA A 79 8.91 2.25 5.82
N TYR A 80 8.94 2.99 6.90
CA TYR A 80 9.15 2.43 8.23
C TYR A 80 8.01 1.49 8.64
N SER A 81 6.77 1.87 8.36
CA SER A 81 5.58 1.06 8.61
C SER A 81 5.61 -0.26 7.85
N VAL A 82 5.97 -0.24 6.56
CA VAL A 82 6.08 -1.44 5.72
C VAL A 82 7.09 -2.42 6.31
N GLN A 83 8.24 -1.94 6.74
CA GLN A 83 9.26 -2.80 7.34
C GLN A 83 8.82 -3.43 8.65
N LEU A 84 8.19 -2.65 9.53
CA LEU A 84 7.66 -3.16 10.80
C LEU A 84 6.56 -4.19 10.58
N PHE A 85 5.65 -3.91 9.65
CA PHE A 85 4.56 -4.83 9.31
C PHE A 85 5.09 -6.12 8.69
N GLY A 86 6.11 -6.03 7.83
CA GLY A 86 6.73 -7.18 7.17
C GLY A 86 7.28 -8.21 8.17
N ALA A 87 7.76 -7.74 9.31
CA ALA A 87 8.27 -8.62 10.38
C ALA A 87 7.15 -9.42 11.08
N LEU A 88 5.89 -9.01 10.92
CA LEU A 88 4.72 -9.63 11.54
C LEU A 88 3.90 -10.47 10.56
N ASN A 89 4.26 -10.48 9.29
CA ASN A 89 3.44 -11.03 8.21
C ASN A 89 3.57 -12.54 8.04
N ASP A 90 2.50 -13.17 7.54
CA ASP A 90 2.49 -14.56 7.13
C ASP A 90 1.90 -14.71 5.70
N ALA A 91 1.95 -15.93 5.15
CA ALA A 91 1.57 -16.22 3.78
C ALA A 91 0.11 -15.90 3.45
N ARG A 92 -0.80 -15.99 4.43
CA ARG A 92 -2.23 -15.69 4.20
C ARG A 92 -2.45 -14.21 3.94
N ILE A 93 -1.67 -13.38 4.62
CA ILE A 93 -1.72 -11.93 4.49
C ILE A 93 -1.20 -11.51 3.12
N TYR A 94 -0.21 -12.22 2.58
CA TYR A 94 0.38 -11.92 1.28
C TYR A 94 -0.61 -12.07 0.12
N GLU A 95 -1.49 -13.06 0.15
CA GLU A 95 -2.53 -13.20 -0.88
C GLU A 95 -3.54 -12.03 -0.83
N GLU A 96 -3.96 -11.63 0.36
CA GLU A 96 -4.80 -10.45 0.55
C GLU A 96 -4.09 -9.17 0.06
N THR A 97 -2.79 -9.06 0.33
CA THR A 97 -1.96 -7.94 -0.14
C THR A 97 -1.97 -7.85 -1.66
N ILE A 98 -1.76 -8.96 -2.36
CA ILE A 98 -1.79 -9.01 -3.83
C ILE A 98 -3.14 -8.53 -4.35
N GLU A 99 -4.22 -9.05 -3.81
CA GLU A 99 -5.57 -8.70 -4.25
C GLU A 99 -5.88 -7.22 -4.03
N THR A 100 -5.58 -6.70 -2.85
CA THR A 100 -5.87 -5.30 -2.52
C THR A 100 -4.99 -4.33 -3.31
N HIS A 101 -3.74 -4.67 -3.58
CA HIS A 101 -2.89 -3.86 -4.48
C HIS A 101 -3.49 -3.76 -5.88
N ARG A 102 -3.99 -4.88 -6.43
CA ARG A 102 -4.64 -4.88 -7.75
C ARG A 102 -5.88 -3.98 -7.76
N GLN A 103 -6.69 -4.05 -6.72
CA GLN A 103 -7.90 -3.23 -6.61
C GLN A 103 -7.57 -1.74 -6.58
N ILE A 104 -6.53 -1.34 -5.85
CA ILE A 104 -6.08 0.05 -5.80
C ILE A 104 -5.67 0.53 -7.19
N ILE A 105 -4.85 -0.25 -7.89
CA ILE A 105 -4.33 0.15 -9.19
C ILE A 105 -5.42 0.16 -10.24
N ASP A 106 -6.34 -0.80 -10.23
CA ASP A 106 -7.48 -0.82 -11.15
C ASP A 106 -8.35 0.43 -10.98
N ALA A 107 -8.59 0.85 -9.73
CA ALA A 107 -9.35 2.07 -9.45
C ALA A 107 -8.61 3.33 -9.93
N ILE A 108 -7.30 3.40 -9.74
CA ILE A 108 -6.47 4.52 -10.24
C ILE A 108 -6.52 4.54 -11.78
N ALA A 109 -6.36 3.40 -12.43
CA ALA A 109 -6.41 3.28 -13.88
C ALA A 109 -7.78 3.70 -14.46
N ALA A 110 -8.85 3.43 -13.73
CA ALA A 110 -10.21 3.82 -14.11
C ALA A 110 -10.55 5.28 -13.74
N HIS A 111 -9.64 6.02 -13.11
CA HIS A 111 -9.85 7.38 -12.60
C HIS A 111 -11.04 7.46 -11.63
N ASP A 112 -11.28 6.38 -10.89
CA ASP A 112 -12.35 6.29 -9.90
C ASP A 112 -11.79 6.64 -8.51
N GLU A 113 -11.95 7.90 -8.11
CA GLU A 113 -11.40 8.44 -6.87
C GLU A 113 -11.96 7.73 -5.64
N GLU A 114 -13.26 7.50 -5.61
CA GLU A 114 -13.93 6.86 -4.47
C GLU A 114 -13.48 5.40 -4.33
N ALA A 115 -13.46 4.66 -5.44
CA ALA A 115 -13.00 3.28 -5.45
C ALA A 115 -11.53 3.15 -5.04
N ALA A 116 -10.67 4.09 -5.46
CA ALA A 116 -9.27 4.11 -5.07
C ALA A 116 -9.11 4.36 -3.56
N ARG A 117 -9.86 5.32 -3.02
CA ARG A 117 -9.89 5.60 -1.58
C ARG A 117 -10.31 4.37 -0.79
N ASP A 118 -11.41 3.73 -1.19
CA ASP A 118 -11.96 2.57 -0.50
C ASP A 118 -11.02 1.37 -0.58
N ALA A 119 -10.41 1.14 -1.73
CA ALA A 119 -9.47 0.03 -1.92
C ALA A 119 -8.22 0.21 -1.03
N MET A 120 -7.67 1.40 -0.97
CA MET A 120 -6.53 1.70 -0.09
C MET A 120 -6.92 1.54 1.38
N TYR A 121 -8.09 2.02 1.76
CA TYR A 121 -8.58 1.85 3.13
C TYR A 121 -8.71 0.37 3.50
N ARG A 122 -9.29 -0.46 2.63
CA ARG A 122 -9.39 -1.91 2.86
C ARG A 122 -8.02 -2.57 2.98
N HIS A 123 -7.08 -2.18 2.13
CA HIS A 123 -5.70 -2.69 2.16
C HIS A 123 -5.05 -2.43 3.52
N LEU A 124 -5.08 -1.19 3.98
CA LEU A 124 -4.46 -0.80 5.26
C LEU A 124 -5.21 -1.35 6.46
N SER A 125 -6.54 -1.47 6.38
CA SER A 125 -7.35 -2.09 7.43
C SER A 125 -7.03 -3.57 7.59
N GLY A 126 -6.72 -4.26 6.48
CA GLY A 126 -6.22 -5.63 6.52
C GLY A 126 -4.89 -5.74 7.27
N ASN A 127 -3.99 -4.80 7.01
CA ASN A 127 -2.71 -4.72 7.73
C ASN A 127 -2.92 -4.48 9.23
N LEU A 128 -3.85 -3.60 9.59
CA LEU A 128 -4.16 -3.33 10.99
C LEU A 128 -4.71 -4.57 11.70
N ARG A 129 -5.64 -5.30 11.08
CA ARG A 129 -6.15 -6.55 11.63
C ARG A 129 -5.05 -7.57 11.87
N ALA A 130 -4.09 -7.67 10.95
CA ALA A 130 -2.96 -8.57 11.08
C ALA A 130 -2.07 -8.21 12.28
N ILE A 131 -1.83 -6.93 12.50
CA ILE A 131 -1.06 -6.44 13.67
C ILE A 131 -1.81 -6.74 14.96
N GLU A 132 -3.11 -6.50 15.00
CA GLU A 132 -3.94 -6.78 16.18
C GLU A 132 -3.99 -8.27 16.50
N SER A 133 -4.07 -9.12 15.47
CA SER A 133 -4.03 -10.57 15.63
C SER A 133 -2.68 -11.03 16.20
N ALA A 134 -1.57 -10.50 15.69
CA ALA A 134 -0.23 -10.81 16.20
C ALA A 134 -0.06 -10.36 17.66
N ALA A 135 -0.64 -9.22 18.04
CA ALA A 135 -0.61 -8.73 19.42
C ALA A 135 -1.39 -9.63 20.38
N ALA A 136 -2.49 -10.23 19.93
CA ALA A 136 -3.31 -11.15 20.74
C ALA A 136 -2.60 -12.47 21.02
N ASP A 137 -1.65 -12.87 20.16
CA ASP A 137 -0.86 -14.10 20.32
C ASP A 137 0.35 -13.91 21.25
N GLU A 138 0.66 -12.70 21.66
CA GLU A 138 1.68 -12.38 22.66
C GLU A 138 1.13 -12.60 24.08
#